data_5c0c3487eaea6348d2a74a8acdcc8b30
#
_entry.id   5c0c3487eaea6348d2a74a8acdcc8b30
#
_cell.length_a   1.000
_cell.length_b   1.000
_cell.length_c   1.000
_cell.angle_alpha   90.00
_cell.angle_beta   90.00
_cell.angle_gamma   90.00
#
_symmetry.space_group_name_H-M   'P 1'
#
loop_
_entity.id
_entity.type
_entity.pdbx_description
1 polymer ?
#
loop_
_entity_poly.entity_id
_entity_poly.type
_entity_poly.pdbx_seq_one_letter_code
_entity_poly.pdbx_strand_id
1 'polypeptide(L)'
;VTAGLLSGPMVWLVLFFVAPVLYVASYSLGAIELFPTDTGVISLEGWRHFLGGGSIYLGLFWKSVRMSLTVSVVVTLLAYPIGYFLALCVRKFRYVLLVIIVPFLTSFLLRVLAWKVMLGDRGVVNSALVSLHVLPADQPIEWLLYSQFTVMLVLAYVWIPFVALPIFVSLNNLDRSLLEAASDLGASRLRTFLRVTLPLSAPGLVAAFVFVFIPTIGEFVTPLLVGGTSGYMYGNALQDLFTRGLDWQSGSVLAMFLLIVVAGLMALFGRY
;
A
#
# COMPACT_ATOMS: atom_id res chain seq x y z
N VAL A 1 -4.62 10.81 38.15
CA VAL A 1 -5.52 9.75 37.63
C VAL A 1 -5.18 9.41 36.18
N THR A 2 -4.97 10.38 35.27
CA THR A 2 -4.66 10.16 33.86
C THR A 2 -3.34 9.44 33.62
N ALA A 3 -2.27 9.76 34.36
CA ALA A 3 -0.97 9.10 34.24
C ALA A 3 -1.02 7.60 34.60
N GLY A 4 -1.79 7.22 35.63
CA GLY A 4 -1.97 5.82 36.02
C GLY A 4 -2.80 5.00 35.02
N LEU A 5 -3.80 5.63 34.39
CA LEU A 5 -4.61 4.98 33.33
C LEU A 5 -3.83 4.77 32.03
N LEU A 6 -2.89 5.65 31.72
CA LEU A 6 -2.07 5.58 30.51
C LEU A 6 -0.84 4.67 30.67
N SER A 7 -0.41 4.36 31.91
CA SER A 7 0.82 3.58 32.16
C SER A 7 0.77 2.19 31.53
N GLY A 8 -0.34 1.45 31.67
CA GLY A 8 -0.49 0.12 31.09
C GLY A 8 -0.35 0.10 29.56
N PRO A 9 -1.14 0.87 28.81
CA PRO A 9 -0.99 0.98 27.34
C PRO A 9 0.40 1.46 26.91
N MET A 10 1.01 2.42 27.65
CA MET A 10 2.35 2.94 27.34
C MET A 10 3.42 1.88 27.54
N VAL A 11 3.39 1.13 28.65
CA VAL A 11 4.35 0.02 28.90
C VAL A 11 4.19 -1.05 27.81
N TRP A 12 2.97 -1.41 27.46
CA TRP A 12 2.72 -2.38 26.39
C TRP A 12 3.29 -1.91 25.04
N LEU A 13 3.06 -0.64 24.68
CA LEU A 13 3.57 -0.04 23.43
C LEU A 13 5.09 0.00 23.41
N VAL A 14 5.74 0.37 24.52
CA VAL A 14 7.21 0.38 24.62
C VAL A 14 7.75 -1.05 24.47
N LEU A 15 7.19 -2.04 25.17
CA LEU A 15 7.69 -3.41 25.12
C LEU A 15 7.50 -4.07 23.75
N PHE A 16 6.35 -3.89 23.13
CA PHE A 16 6.00 -4.63 21.92
C PHE A 16 6.23 -3.85 20.61
N PHE A 17 6.47 -2.57 20.68
CA PHE A 17 6.76 -1.75 19.50
C PHE A 17 8.17 -1.15 19.55
N VAL A 18 8.50 -0.40 20.61
CA VAL A 18 9.78 0.31 20.67
C VAL A 18 10.95 -0.66 20.85
N ALA A 19 10.83 -1.65 21.73
CA ALA A 19 11.92 -2.59 21.98
C ALA A 19 12.29 -3.43 20.74
N PRO A 20 11.35 -4.01 19.95
CA PRO A 20 11.69 -4.68 18.69
C PRO A 20 12.33 -3.74 17.67
N VAL A 21 11.88 -2.49 17.58
CA VAL A 21 12.48 -1.50 16.66
C VAL A 21 13.92 -1.20 17.07
N LEU A 22 14.18 -1.00 18.38
CA LEU A 22 15.53 -0.78 18.90
C LEU A 22 16.43 -2.01 18.68
N TYR A 23 15.86 -3.22 18.78
CA TYR A 23 16.58 -4.46 18.51
C TYR A 23 17.00 -4.53 17.03
N VAL A 24 16.10 -4.27 16.09
CA VAL A 24 16.43 -4.19 14.66
C VAL A 24 17.43 -3.06 14.37
N ALA A 25 17.29 -1.91 15.04
CA ALA A 25 18.26 -0.82 14.92
C ALA A 25 19.66 -1.25 15.37
N SER A 26 19.77 -2.02 16.45
CA SER A 26 21.05 -2.55 16.94
C SER A 26 21.71 -3.51 15.93
N TYR A 27 20.93 -4.37 15.29
CA TYR A 27 21.44 -5.21 14.19
C TYR A 27 21.90 -4.36 12.99
N SER A 28 21.16 -3.32 12.63
CA SER A 28 21.52 -2.45 11.50
C SER A 28 22.85 -1.72 11.72
N LEU A 29 23.24 -1.52 12.99
CA LEU A 29 24.48 -0.88 13.38
C LEU A 29 25.61 -1.91 13.71
N GLY A 30 25.35 -3.21 13.50
CA GLY A 30 26.32 -4.26 13.82
C GLY A 30 26.60 -4.44 15.31
N ALA A 31 25.80 -3.80 16.19
CA ALA A 31 25.99 -3.90 17.65
C ALA A 31 25.60 -5.28 18.21
N ILE A 32 24.78 -6.04 17.47
CA ILE A 32 24.36 -7.40 17.79
C ILE A 32 24.53 -8.23 16.53
N GLU A 33 25.17 -9.39 16.65
CA GLU A 33 25.31 -10.38 15.59
C GLU A 33 24.63 -11.70 16.00
N LEU A 34 24.00 -12.38 15.06
CA LEU A 34 23.38 -13.68 15.32
C LEU A 34 24.43 -14.75 15.63
N PHE A 35 25.61 -14.63 15.02
CA PHE A 35 26.78 -15.46 15.25
C PHE A 35 27.96 -14.53 15.53
N PRO A 36 28.25 -14.21 16.80
CA PRO A 36 29.31 -13.27 17.15
C PRO A 36 30.67 -13.82 16.73
N THR A 37 31.25 -13.21 15.73
CA THR A 37 32.62 -13.48 15.29
C THR A 37 33.63 -12.51 15.90
N ASP A 38 33.15 -11.33 16.31
CA ASP A 38 33.97 -10.34 17.01
C ASP A 38 33.11 -9.38 17.86
N THR A 39 33.74 -8.78 18.85
CA THR A 39 33.11 -7.96 19.86
C THR A 39 32.40 -6.73 19.30
N GLY A 40 31.13 -6.62 19.59
CA GLY A 40 30.17 -5.52 19.50
C GLY A 40 30.64 -4.10 19.19
N VAL A 41 31.40 -3.89 18.13
CA VAL A 41 31.79 -2.57 17.65
C VAL A 41 30.71 -2.05 16.72
N ILE A 42 30.13 -0.92 17.06
CA ILE A 42 29.17 -0.24 16.18
C ILE A 42 29.83 -0.01 14.80
N SER A 43 29.26 -0.63 13.77
CA SER A 43 29.75 -0.55 12.38
C SER A 43 28.66 0.01 11.47
N LEU A 44 29.02 1.02 10.69
CA LEU A 44 28.19 1.58 9.63
C LEU A 44 28.47 0.93 8.26
N GLU A 45 29.19 -0.19 8.22
CA GLU A 45 29.60 -0.84 6.99
C GLU A 45 28.36 -1.33 6.18
N GLY A 46 27.38 -1.93 6.84
CA GLY A 46 26.12 -2.32 6.20
C GLY A 46 25.40 -1.13 5.55
N TRP A 47 25.37 0.02 6.23
CA TRP A 47 24.80 1.25 5.68
C TRP A 47 25.61 1.81 4.52
N ARG A 48 26.93 1.77 4.59
CA ARG A 48 27.81 2.18 3.49
C ARG A 48 27.64 1.30 2.26
N HIS A 49 27.54 -0.02 2.47
CA HIS A 49 27.27 -0.97 1.39
C HIS A 49 25.88 -0.76 0.77
N PHE A 50 24.85 -0.53 1.60
CA PHE A 50 23.50 -0.28 1.14
C PHE A 50 23.38 1.04 0.36
N LEU A 51 23.98 2.14 0.86
CA LEU A 51 23.92 3.46 0.24
C LEU A 51 24.97 3.64 -0.86
N GLY A 52 25.91 2.70 -1.01
CA GLY A 52 26.95 2.73 -2.03
C GLY A 52 26.41 2.74 -3.45
N GLY A 53 27.12 3.40 -4.36
CA GLY A 53 26.74 3.46 -5.76
C GLY A 53 26.70 2.05 -6.40
N GLY A 54 25.56 1.67 -6.94
CA GLY A 54 25.31 0.35 -7.53
C GLY A 54 24.58 -0.65 -6.64
N SER A 55 24.12 -0.25 -5.47
CA SER A 55 23.30 -1.11 -4.60
C SER A 55 22.02 -1.56 -5.31
N ILE A 56 21.86 -2.87 -5.48
CA ILE A 56 20.65 -3.48 -6.06
C ILE A 56 19.41 -3.15 -5.23
N TYR A 57 19.57 -3.00 -3.92
CA TYR A 57 18.47 -2.73 -2.98
C TYR A 57 17.90 -1.32 -3.13
N LEU A 58 18.74 -0.31 -3.42
CA LEU A 58 18.26 1.04 -3.76
C LEU A 58 17.48 1.04 -5.09
N GLY A 59 17.94 0.27 -6.07
CA GLY A 59 17.19 0.07 -7.31
C GLY A 59 15.82 -0.55 -7.07
N LEU A 60 15.75 -1.58 -6.23
CA LEU A 60 14.48 -2.22 -5.83
C LEU A 60 13.60 -1.27 -5.03
N PHE A 61 14.17 -0.45 -4.15
CA PHE A 61 13.41 0.57 -3.41
C PHE A 61 12.72 1.54 -4.35
N TRP A 62 13.45 2.14 -5.30
CA TRP A 62 12.88 3.07 -6.29
C TRP A 62 11.86 2.41 -7.20
N LYS A 63 12.07 1.14 -7.56
CA LYS A 63 11.07 0.34 -8.28
C LYS A 63 9.80 0.20 -7.46
N SER A 64 9.90 -0.17 -6.16
CA SER A 64 8.75 -0.29 -5.26
C SER A 64 8.04 1.04 -5.06
N VAL A 65 8.77 2.13 -4.87
CA VAL A 65 8.19 3.49 -4.78
C VAL A 65 7.38 3.82 -6.04
N ARG A 66 7.93 3.55 -7.23
CA ARG A 66 7.22 3.80 -8.49
C ARG A 66 5.97 2.95 -8.65
N MET A 67 6.05 1.64 -8.33
CA MET A 67 4.90 0.75 -8.36
C MET A 67 3.83 1.18 -7.35
N SER A 68 4.22 1.49 -6.12
CA SER A 68 3.33 1.98 -5.06
C SER A 68 2.67 3.31 -5.43
N LEU A 69 3.43 4.23 -6.03
CA LEU A 69 2.90 5.49 -6.53
C LEU A 69 1.83 5.26 -7.60
N THR A 70 2.12 4.38 -8.57
CA THR A 70 1.17 4.02 -9.63
C THR A 70 -0.10 3.41 -9.05
N VAL A 71 0.03 2.43 -8.14
CA VAL A 71 -1.12 1.80 -7.47
C VAL A 71 -1.94 2.85 -6.72
N SER A 72 -1.28 3.70 -5.91
CA SER A 72 -1.98 4.71 -5.09
C SER A 72 -2.74 5.72 -5.94
N VAL A 73 -2.14 6.20 -7.04
CA VAL A 73 -2.81 7.11 -7.98
C VAL A 73 -4.01 6.42 -8.63
N VAL A 74 -3.81 5.23 -9.19
CA VAL A 74 -4.88 4.47 -9.87
C VAL A 74 -6.03 4.16 -8.91
N VAL A 75 -5.70 3.67 -7.70
CA VAL A 75 -6.71 3.34 -6.69
C VAL A 75 -7.48 4.57 -6.25
N THR A 76 -6.80 5.69 -6.00
CA THR A 76 -7.45 6.94 -5.59
C THR A 76 -8.39 7.45 -6.69
N LEU A 77 -7.96 7.40 -7.95
CA LEU A 77 -8.79 7.78 -9.10
C LEU A 77 -10.02 6.87 -9.26
N LEU A 78 -9.85 5.55 -9.11
CA LEU A 78 -10.96 4.59 -9.22
C LEU A 78 -11.90 4.62 -8.02
N ALA A 79 -11.38 4.86 -6.83
CA ALA A 79 -12.18 4.92 -5.60
C ALA A 79 -12.93 6.24 -5.43
N TYR A 80 -12.46 7.33 -6.07
CA TYR A 80 -13.12 8.64 -5.96
C TYR A 80 -14.56 8.62 -6.46
N PRO A 81 -14.90 8.11 -7.65
CA PRO A 81 -16.28 7.98 -8.09
C PRO A 81 -17.14 7.14 -7.13
N ILE A 82 -16.56 6.09 -6.53
CA ILE A 82 -17.27 5.25 -5.56
C ILE A 82 -17.61 6.04 -4.30
N GLY A 83 -16.61 6.74 -3.71
CA GLY A 83 -16.81 7.60 -2.54
C GLY A 83 -17.80 8.75 -2.82
N TYR A 84 -17.69 9.37 -3.99
CA TYR A 84 -18.59 10.43 -4.46
C TYR A 84 -20.03 9.93 -4.58
N PHE A 85 -20.23 8.80 -5.22
CA PHE A 85 -21.56 8.19 -5.38
C PHE A 85 -22.18 7.85 -4.01
N LEU A 86 -21.41 7.25 -3.12
CA LEU A 86 -21.85 6.92 -1.76
C LEU A 86 -22.24 8.15 -0.94
N ALA A 87 -21.48 9.23 -1.02
CA ALA A 87 -21.68 10.43 -0.20
C ALA A 87 -22.83 11.30 -0.70
N LEU A 88 -22.94 11.47 -2.02
CA LEU A 88 -23.83 12.50 -2.60
C LEU A 88 -25.05 11.93 -3.31
N CYS A 89 -25.02 10.66 -3.76
CA CYS A 89 -26.10 10.08 -4.57
C CYS A 89 -26.94 9.04 -3.81
N VAL A 90 -26.40 8.39 -2.76
CA VAL A 90 -27.07 7.27 -2.10
C VAL A 90 -27.67 7.69 -0.78
N ARG A 91 -29.01 7.61 -0.65
CA ARG A 91 -29.70 7.87 0.62
C ARG A 91 -29.45 6.79 1.70
N LYS A 92 -29.34 5.53 1.29
CA LYS A 92 -29.13 4.37 2.19
C LYS A 92 -27.69 3.84 2.06
N PHE A 93 -26.70 4.72 2.16
CA PHE A 93 -25.29 4.42 1.99
C PHE A 93 -24.78 3.22 2.81
N ARG A 94 -25.38 2.98 4.01
CA ARG A 94 -24.98 1.88 4.92
C ARG A 94 -25.04 0.51 4.25
N TYR A 95 -26.10 0.23 3.47
CA TYR A 95 -26.24 -1.06 2.79
C TYR A 95 -25.24 -1.22 1.63
N VAL A 96 -25.03 -0.16 0.86
CA VAL A 96 -24.05 -0.18 -0.23
C VAL A 96 -22.64 -0.32 0.31
N LEU A 97 -22.32 0.36 1.41
CA LEU A 97 -21.06 0.27 2.11
C LEU A 97 -20.81 -1.15 2.65
N LEU A 98 -21.83 -1.81 3.22
CA LEU A 98 -21.74 -3.21 3.64
C LEU A 98 -21.44 -4.12 2.45
N VAL A 99 -22.12 -3.97 1.32
CA VAL A 99 -21.87 -4.77 0.09
C VAL A 99 -20.43 -4.59 -0.40
N ILE A 100 -19.88 -3.39 -0.28
CA ILE A 100 -18.48 -3.11 -0.67
C ILE A 100 -17.49 -3.75 0.33
N ILE A 101 -17.79 -3.73 1.62
CA ILE A 101 -16.89 -4.20 2.68
C ILE A 101 -16.94 -5.72 2.86
N VAL A 102 -18.08 -6.36 2.74
CA VAL A 102 -18.26 -7.81 3.00
C VAL A 102 -17.24 -8.68 2.28
N PRO A 103 -16.93 -8.50 0.97
CA PRO A 103 -15.91 -9.28 0.28
C PRO A 103 -14.51 -9.14 0.90
N PHE A 104 -14.25 -8.03 1.62
CA PHE A 104 -12.96 -7.75 2.24
C PHE A 104 -12.80 -8.34 3.65
N LEU A 105 -13.86 -8.88 4.22
CA LEU A 105 -13.78 -9.71 5.44
C LEU A 105 -13.16 -11.08 5.19
N THR A 106 -13.01 -11.48 3.92
CA THR A 106 -12.25 -12.67 3.55
C THR A 106 -10.75 -12.43 3.69
N SER A 107 -9.98 -13.51 3.90
CA SER A 107 -8.53 -13.44 4.03
C SER A 107 -7.87 -12.73 2.83
N PHE A 108 -6.93 -11.84 3.11
CA PHE A 108 -6.10 -11.18 2.09
C PHE A 108 -5.40 -12.22 1.19
N LEU A 109 -4.80 -13.24 1.79
CA LEU A 109 -4.08 -14.29 1.07
C LEU A 109 -5.00 -15.04 0.08
N LEU A 110 -6.22 -15.39 0.51
CA LEU A 110 -7.18 -16.08 -0.36
C LEU A 110 -7.56 -15.21 -1.57
N ARG A 111 -7.70 -13.91 -1.38
CA ARG A 111 -7.98 -12.97 -2.49
C ARG A 111 -6.85 -12.93 -3.51
N VAL A 112 -5.59 -12.86 -3.04
CA VAL A 112 -4.42 -12.88 -3.94
C VAL A 112 -4.32 -14.23 -4.67
N LEU A 113 -4.56 -15.35 -3.97
CA LEU A 113 -4.58 -16.67 -4.60
C LEU A 113 -5.72 -16.82 -5.63
N ALA A 114 -6.90 -16.26 -5.36
CA ALA A 114 -7.99 -16.23 -6.34
C ALA A 114 -7.58 -15.50 -7.63
N TRP A 115 -6.91 -14.35 -7.52
CA TRP A 115 -6.36 -13.64 -8.67
C TRP A 115 -5.31 -14.48 -9.42
N LYS A 116 -4.43 -15.18 -8.70
CA LYS A 116 -3.45 -16.09 -9.30
C LYS A 116 -4.12 -17.16 -10.17
N VAL A 117 -5.20 -17.77 -9.67
CA VAL A 117 -5.97 -18.76 -10.43
C VAL A 117 -6.69 -18.11 -11.62
N MET A 118 -7.29 -16.94 -11.44
CA MET A 118 -8.03 -16.24 -12.49
C MET A 118 -7.14 -15.79 -13.66
N LEU A 119 -5.91 -15.36 -13.37
CA LEU A 119 -4.98 -14.80 -14.35
C LEU A 119 -4.00 -15.82 -14.93
N GLY A 120 -4.02 -17.06 -14.44
CA GLY A 120 -3.17 -18.12 -14.97
C GLY A 120 -3.47 -18.50 -16.42
N ASP A 121 -2.58 -19.23 -17.07
CA ASP A 121 -2.68 -19.60 -18.50
C ASP A 121 -3.99 -20.29 -18.86
N ARG A 122 -4.49 -21.14 -17.97
CA ARG A 122 -5.81 -21.80 -18.07
C ARG A 122 -6.85 -21.17 -17.14
N GLY A 123 -6.60 -19.94 -16.69
CA GLY A 123 -7.49 -19.21 -15.80
C GLY A 123 -8.71 -18.66 -16.52
N VAL A 124 -9.65 -18.15 -15.74
CA VAL A 124 -10.94 -17.65 -16.23
C VAL A 124 -10.76 -16.57 -17.31
N VAL A 125 -9.77 -15.68 -17.15
CA VAL A 125 -9.54 -14.58 -18.11
C VAL A 125 -9.08 -15.12 -19.46
N ASN A 126 -8.04 -15.94 -19.50
CA ASN A 126 -7.56 -16.54 -20.75
C ASN A 126 -8.62 -17.44 -21.40
N SER A 127 -9.32 -18.26 -20.61
CA SER A 127 -10.40 -19.12 -21.11
C SER A 127 -11.57 -18.31 -21.70
N ALA A 128 -11.94 -17.19 -21.09
CA ALA A 128 -12.96 -16.30 -21.63
C ALA A 128 -12.52 -15.65 -22.95
N LEU A 129 -11.27 -15.20 -23.06
CA LEU A 129 -10.75 -14.61 -24.30
C LEU A 129 -10.68 -15.63 -25.44
N VAL A 130 -10.32 -16.88 -25.13
CA VAL A 130 -10.36 -17.98 -26.10
C VAL A 130 -11.80 -18.28 -26.53
N SER A 131 -12.76 -18.36 -25.61
CA SER A 131 -14.16 -18.61 -25.92
C SER A 131 -14.81 -17.51 -26.76
N LEU A 132 -14.34 -16.27 -26.58
CA LEU A 132 -14.75 -15.10 -27.38
C LEU A 132 -14.02 -14.99 -28.73
N HIS A 133 -13.17 -15.98 -29.06
CA HIS A 133 -12.34 -16.00 -30.28
C HIS A 133 -11.40 -14.79 -30.43
N VAL A 134 -11.03 -14.16 -29.32
CA VAL A 134 -10.05 -13.06 -29.28
C VAL A 134 -8.62 -13.61 -29.30
N LEU A 135 -8.42 -14.80 -28.70
CA LEU A 135 -7.13 -15.48 -28.63
C LEU A 135 -7.23 -16.90 -29.17
N PRO A 136 -6.15 -17.41 -29.82
CA PRO A 136 -6.00 -18.83 -30.12
C PRO A 136 -5.89 -19.64 -28.83
N ALA A 137 -6.38 -20.88 -28.83
CA ALA A 137 -6.39 -21.75 -27.64
C ALA A 137 -4.98 -22.16 -27.16
N ASP A 138 -4.01 -22.10 -28.04
CA ASP A 138 -2.60 -22.47 -27.83
C ASP A 138 -1.68 -21.29 -27.43
N GLN A 139 -2.21 -20.06 -27.38
CA GLN A 139 -1.45 -18.85 -27.08
C GLN A 139 -2.10 -18.03 -25.94
N PRO A 140 -1.99 -18.48 -24.68
CA PRO A 140 -2.47 -17.71 -23.55
C PRO A 140 -1.65 -16.41 -23.39
N ILE A 141 -2.23 -15.42 -22.74
CA ILE A 141 -1.51 -14.18 -22.38
C ILE A 141 -0.58 -14.49 -21.18
N GLU A 142 0.66 -14.84 -21.45
CA GLU A 142 1.64 -15.22 -20.41
C GLU A 142 1.97 -14.07 -19.45
N TRP A 143 2.05 -12.83 -19.94
CA TRP A 143 2.38 -11.67 -19.11
C TRP A 143 1.24 -11.25 -18.17
N LEU A 144 0.06 -11.86 -18.30
CA LEU A 144 -1.09 -11.60 -17.44
C LEU A 144 -0.85 -12.11 -16.01
N LEU A 145 -0.01 -13.11 -15.82
CA LEU A 145 0.46 -13.60 -14.52
C LEU A 145 1.99 -13.45 -14.44
N TYR A 146 2.52 -13.36 -13.23
CA TYR A 146 3.95 -13.22 -12.94
C TYR A 146 4.59 -11.93 -13.53
N SER A 147 3.88 -10.81 -13.45
CA SER A 147 4.33 -9.51 -13.95
C SER A 147 4.12 -8.38 -12.94
N GLN A 148 4.80 -7.24 -13.18
CA GLN A 148 4.56 -6.01 -12.41
C GLN A 148 3.11 -5.54 -12.57
N PHE A 149 2.53 -5.71 -13.76
CA PHE A 149 1.14 -5.36 -14.02
C PHE A 149 0.20 -6.12 -13.11
N THR A 150 0.39 -7.45 -12.97
CA THR A 150 -0.45 -8.28 -12.10
C THR A 150 -0.35 -7.86 -10.64
N VAL A 151 0.85 -7.56 -10.16
CA VAL A 151 1.04 -7.04 -8.79
C VAL A 151 0.22 -5.76 -8.59
N MET A 152 0.36 -4.80 -9.52
CA MET A 152 -0.35 -3.53 -9.42
C MET A 152 -1.88 -3.70 -9.53
N LEU A 153 -2.35 -4.59 -10.41
CA LEU A 153 -3.77 -4.90 -10.57
C LEU A 153 -4.37 -5.50 -9.30
N VAL A 154 -3.72 -6.51 -8.72
CA VAL A 154 -4.19 -7.17 -7.51
C VAL A 154 -4.17 -6.23 -6.31
N LEU A 155 -3.11 -5.44 -6.15
CA LEU A 155 -3.02 -4.42 -5.10
C LEU A 155 -4.10 -3.34 -5.29
N ALA A 156 -4.34 -2.88 -6.52
CA ALA A 156 -5.40 -1.93 -6.80
C ALA A 156 -6.77 -2.48 -6.36
N TYR A 157 -7.09 -3.72 -6.74
CA TYR A 157 -8.33 -4.38 -6.32
C TYR A 157 -8.44 -4.44 -4.79
N VAL A 158 -7.36 -4.83 -4.10
CA VAL A 158 -7.36 -4.97 -2.64
C VAL A 158 -7.58 -3.62 -1.94
N TRP A 159 -6.99 -2.55 -2.44
CA TRP A 159 -7.00 -1.26 -1.76
C TRP A 159 -8.23 -0.37 -2.06
N ILE A 160 -8.93 -0.57 -3.19
CA ILE A 160 -10.08 0.28 -3.60
C ILE A 160 -11.07 0.55 -2.46
N PRO A 161 -11.61 -0.43 -1.71
CA PRO A 161 -12.61 -0.14 -0.69
C PRO A 161 -12.05 0.64 0.51
N PHE A 162 -10.78 0.38 0.86
CA PHE A 162 -10.12 1.10 1.95
C PHE A 162 -9.84 2.57 1.59
N VAL A 163 -9.68 2.89 0.32
CA VAL A 163 -9.51 4.25 -0.20
C VAL A 163 -10.85 4.95 -0.37
N ALA A 164 -11.88 4.22 -0.79
CA ALA A 164 -13.22 4.78 -0.95
C ALA A 164 -13.81 5.32 0.38
N LEU A 165 -13.43 4.72 1.52
CA LEU A 165 -13.93 5.13 2.84
C LEU A 165 -13.48 6.53 3.27
N PRO A 166 -12.17 6.88 3.31
CA PRO A 166 -11.74 8.24 3.66
C PRO A 166 -12.27 9.29 2.68
N ILE A 167 -12.36 8.96 1.39
CA ILE A 167 -12.95 9.84 0.37
C ILE A 167 -14.44 10.05 0.67
N PHE A 168 -15.18 8.97 0.94
CA PHE A 168 -16.59 9.05 1.34
C PHE A 168 -16.77 9.94 2.57
N VAL A 169 -15.99 9.72 3.64
CA VAL A 169 -16.08 10.52 4.88
C VAL A 169 -15.82 12.00 4.60
N SER A 170 -14.80 12.31 3.84
CA SER A 170 -14.47 13.69 3.46
C SER A 170 -15.60 14.35 2.69
N LEU A 171 -16.17 13.65 1.71
CA LEU A 171 -17.28 14.15 0.88
C LEU A 171 -18.59 14.25 1.65
N ASN A 172 -18.86 13.31 2.59
CA ASN A 172 -20.07 13.33 3.40
C ASN A 172 -20.09 14.45 4.44
N ASN A 173 -18.92 14.95 4.82
CA ASN A 173 -18.74 16.08 5.73
C ASN A 173 -18.79 17.44 5.02
N LEU A 174 -18.92 17.48 3.69
CA LEU A 174 -19.06 18.73 2.95
C LEU A 174 -20.42 19.39 3.27
N ASP A 175 -20.40 20.69 3.52
CA ASP A 175 -21.60 21.49 3.64
C ASP A 175 -22.30 21.59 2.28
N ARG A 176 -23.49 21.01 2.20
CA ARG A 176 -24.30 21.00 0.98
C ARG A 176 -24.71 22.39 0.52
N SER A 177 -24.78 23.36 1.43
CA SER A 177 -25.08 24.77 1.10
C SER A 177 -24.07 25.36 0.10
N LEU A 178 -22.81 24.91 0.15
CA LEU A 178 -21.78 25.32 -0.81
C LEU A 178 -22.06 24.84 -2.23
N LEU A 179 -22.64 23.64 -2.36
CA LEU A 179 -23.02 23.07 -3.67
C LEU A 179 -24.27 23.79 -4.21
N GLU A 180 -25.21 24.11 -3.34
CA GLU A 180 -26.42 24.87 -3.67
C GLU A 180 -26.06 26.30 -4.08
N ALA A 181 -25.23 27.01 -3.32
CA ALA A 181 -24.74 28.34 -3.65
C ALA A 181 -23.99 28.39 -5.00
N ALA A 182 -23.18 27.37 -5.29
CA ALA A 182 -22.51 27.26 -6.59
C ALA A 182 -23.52 27.11 -7.75
N SER A 183 -24.59 26.35 -7.51
CA SER A 183 -25.69 26.18 -8.48
C SER A 183 -26.46 27.47 -8.69
N ASP A 184 -26.78 28.21 -7.61
CA ASP A 184 -27.48 29.49 -7.67
C ASP A 184 -26.69 30.58 -8.41
N LEU A 185 -25.36 30.50 -8.34
CA LEU A 185 -24.44 31.35 -9.13
C LEU A 185 -24.28 30.86 -10.58
N GLY A 186 -25.08 29.89 -11.04
CA GLY A 186 -25.07 29.42 -12.42
C GLY A 186 -23.88 28.49 -12.78
N ALA A 187 -23.17 27.93 -11.79
CA ALA A 187 -22.11 26.98 -12.08
C ALA A 187 -22.66 25.67 -12.63
N SER A 188 -22.09 25.18 -13.73
CA SER A 188 -22.39 23.85 -14.25
C SER A 188 -21.89 22.77 -13.26
N ARG A 189 -22.48 21.55 -13.33
CA ARG A 189 -22.08 20.41 -12.48
C ARG A 189 -20.58 20.13 -12.50
N LEU A 190 -19.96 20.20 -13.69
CA LEU A 190 -18.51 20.00 -13.83
C LEU A 190 -17.72 21.13 -13.16
N ARG A 191 -18.18 22.38 -13.28
CA ARG A 191 -17.52 23.54 -12.64
C ARG A 191 -17.64 23.46 -11.12
N THR A 192 -18.80 23.11 -10.58
CA THR A 192 -19.02 22.85 -9.15
C THR A 192 -18.11 21.73 -8.66
N PHE A 193 -18.02 20.62 -9.41
CA PHE A 193 -17.12 19.51 -9.08
C PHE A 193 -15.66 19.96 -9.00
N LEU A 194 -15.12 20.59 -10.05
CA LEU A 194 -13.72 20.95 -10.14
C LEU A 194 -13.30 22.10 -9.20
N ARG A 195 -14.21 23.05 -8.91
CA ARG A 195 -13.89 24.25 -8.14
C ARG A 195 -14.36 24.22 -6.68
N VAL A 196 -15.30 23.37 -6.34
CA VAL A 196 -15.86 23.26 -4.99
C VAL A 196 -15.61 21.88 -4.41
N THR A 197 -16.18 20.82 -5.02
CA THR A 197 -16.18 19.48 -4.45
C THR A 197 -14.76 18.91 -4.36
N LEU A 198 -14.01 18.93 -5.44
CA LEU A 198 -12.67 18.33 -5.51
C LEU A 198 -11.67 19.04 -4.58
N PRO A 199 -11.56 20.37 -4.54
CA PRO A 199 -10.66 21.05 -3.60
C PRO A 199 -11.04 20.84 -2.13
N LEU A 200 -12.33 20.86 -1.80
CA LEU A 200 -12.79 20.64 -0.43
C LEU A 200 -12.61 19.18 0.03
N SER A 201 -12.63 18.21 -0.89
CA SER A 201 -12.35 16.80 -0.59
C SER A 201 -10.85 16.46 -0.63
N ALA A 202 -9.97 17.40 -1.03
CA ALA A 202 -8.53 17.15 -1.17
C ALA A 202 -7.86 16.58 0.10
N PRO A 203 -8.18 17.01 1.33
CA PRO A 203 -7.60 16.40 2.53
C PRO A 203 -7.91 14.89 2.64
N GLY A 204 -9.14 14.48 2.31
CA GLY A 204 -9.53 13.08 2.27
C GLY A 204 -8.83 12.29 1.16
N LEU A 205 -8.61 12.92 0.00
CA LEU A 205 -7.83 12.32 -1.10
C LEU A 205 -6.37 12.09 -0.71
N VAL A 206 -5.74 13.09 -0.09
CA VAL A 206 -4.34 12.96 0.38
C VAL A 206 -4.23 11.88 1.43
N ALA A 207 -5.13 11.85 2.42
CA ALA A 207 -5.17 10.81 3.44
C ALA A 207 -5.33 9.41 2.83
N ALA A 208 -6.27 9.25 1.89
CA ALA A 208 -6.52 8.01 1.18
C ALA A 208 -5.29 7.55 0.36
N PHE A 209 -4.65 8.47 -0.35
CA PHE A 209 -3.44 8.22 -1.13
C PHE A 209 -2.29 7.72 -0.24
N VAL A 210 -2.00 8.43 0.86
CA VAL A 210 -0.92 8.09 1.80
C VAL A 210 -1.19 6.74 2.48
N PHE A 211 -2.45 6.47 2.80
CA PHE A 211 -2.89 5.22 3.42
C PHE A 211 -2.60 3.98 2.55
N VAL A 212 -2.62 4.11 1.23
CA VAL A 212 -2.23 3.03 0.30
C VAL A 212 -0.74 3.07 0.00
N PHE A 213 -0.18 4.25 -0.24
CA PHE A 213 1.19 4.41 -0.69
C PHE A 213 2.21 3.80 0.29
N ILE A 214 2.07 4.14 1.57
CA ILE A 214 3.03 3.71 2.59
C ILE A 214 3.08 2.18 2.75
N PRO A 215 1.98 1.45 2.99
CA PRO A 215 2.04 0.00 3.14
C PRO A 215 2.47 -0.72 1.85
N THR A 216 2.12 -0.17 0.69
CA THR A 216 2.43 -0.79 -0.61
C THR A 216 3.94 -0.80 -0.90
N ILE A 217 4.72 0.17 -0.38
CA ILE A 217 6.19 0.16 -0.56
C ILE A 217 6.83 -1.09 0.08
N GLY A 218 6.33 -1.49 1.26
CA GLY A 218 6.81 -2.66 2.00
C GLY A 218 6.09 -3.97 1.64
N GLU A 219 5.20 -3.95 0.64
CA GLU A 219 4.43 -5.12 0.25
C GLU A 219 5.34 -6.24 -0.30
N PHE A 220 5.12 -7.48 0.18
CA PHE A 220 5.89 -8.64 -0.26
C PHE A 220 5.02 -9.85 -0.62
N VAL A 221 3.83 -9.97 -0.04
CA VAL A 221 2.97 -11.15 -0.22
C VAL A 221 2.42 -11.22 -1.64
N THR A 222 1.86 -10.11 -2.13
CA THR A 222 1.31 -10.04 -3.49
C THR A 222 2.40 -10.26 -4.54
N PRO A 223 3.55 -9.56 -4.52
CA PRO A 223 4.65 -9.82 -5.44
C PRO A 223 5.17 -11.26 -5.39
N LEU A 224 5.26 -11.86 -4.21
CA LEU A 224 5.70 -13.25 -4.03
C LEU A 224 4.79 -14.24 -4.75
N LEU A 225 3.47 -14.01 -4.73
CA LEU A 225 2.47 -14.95 -5.26
C LEU A 225 2.18 -14.77 -6.74
N VAL A 226 2.17 -13.53 -7.23
CA VAL A 226 1.73 -13.20 -8.59
C VAL A 226 2.70 -12.35 -9.39
N GLY A 227 3.83 -11.91 -8.81
CA GLY A 227 4.74 -10.96 -9.43
C GLY A 227 5.83 -11.58 -10.29
N GLY A 228 6.23 -12.82 -10.00
CA GLY A 228 7.39 -13.42 -10.63
C GLY A 228 8.67 -12.58 -10.43
N THR A 229 9.64 -12.76 -11.30
CA THR A 229 10.92 -12.02 -11.22
C THR A 229 10.75 -10.53 -11.53
N SER A 230 9.88 -10.20 -12.49
CA SER A 230 9.64 -8.81 -12.87
C SER A 230 8.83 -8.02 -11.83
N GLY A 231 7.96 -8.69 -11.06
CA GLY A 231 7.18 -8.11 -10.00
C GLY A 231 7.87 -8.04 -8.64
N TYR A 232 9.11 -8.55 -8.50
CA TYR A 232 9.85 -8.54 -7.24
C TYR A 232 10.07 -7.13 -6.72
N MET A 233 9.75 -6.89 -5.44
CA MET A 233 9.75 -5.58 -4.79
C MET A 233 10.73 -5.55 -3.60
N TYR A 234 10.92 -4.36 -3.03
CA TYR A 234 11.79 -4.13 -1.87
C TYR A 234 11.39 -4.96 -0.65
N GLY A 235 10.08 -5.10 -0.39
CA GLY A 235 9.57 -5.96 0.69
C GLY A 235 9.95 -7.42 0.53
N ASN A 236 10.06 -7.93 -0.71
CA ASN A 236 10.53 -9.28 -0.97
C ASN A 236 12.02 -9.43 -0.64
N ALA A 237 12.86 -8.46 -1.02
CA ALA A 237 14.28 -8.49 -0.68
C ALA A 237 14.49 -8.46 0.83
N LEU A 238 13.72 -7.64 1.53
CA LEU A 238 13.73 -7.57 3.00
C LEU A 238 13.34 -8.92 3.62
N GLN A 239 12.25 -9.54 3.15
CA GLN A 239 11.83 -10.86 3.61
C GLN A 239 12.89 -11.93 3.35
N ASP A 240 13.44 -11.96 2.13
CA ASP A 240 14.43 -12.98 1.73
C ASP A 240 15.72 -12.89 2.57
N LEU A 241 16.18 -11.68 2.92
CA LEU A 241 17.35 -11.50 3.80
C LEU A 241 17.12 -12.11 5.18
N PHE A 242 15.94 -11.92 5.78
CA PHE A 242 15.64 -12.49 7.09
C PHE A 242 15.36 -13.98 7.07
N THR A 243 14.70 -14.50 6.01
CA THR A 243 14.18 -15.88 6.01
C THR A 243 15.07 -16.86 5.27
N ARG A 244 15.66 -16.47 4.16
CA ARG A 244 16.46 -17.34 3.29
C ARG A 244 17.95 -17.07 3.40
N GLY A 245 18.33 -15.79 3.40
CA GLY A 245 19.71 -15.36 3.48
C GLY A 245 20.28 -15.47 4.89
N LEU A 246 19.42 -15.45 5.92
CA LEU A 246 19.79 -15.35 7.34
C LEU A 246 20.77 -14.18 7.60
N ASP A 247 20.80 -13.21 6.70
CA ASP A 247 21.60 -11.98 6.82
C ASP A 247 20.78 -10.90 7.55
N TRP A 248 20.76 -11.06 8.87
CA TRP A 248 20.00 -10.17 9.76
C TRP A 248 20.53 -8.75 9.74
N GLN A 249 21.83 -8.56 9.52
CA GLN A 249 22.41 -7.22 9.46
C GLN A 249 21.89 -6.45 8.24
N SER A 250 22.05 -7.01 7.03
CA SER A 250 21.54 -6.37 5.81
C SER A 250 20.03 -6.21 5.84
N GLY A 251 19.29 -7.23 6.31
CA GLY A 251 17.83 -7.15 6.48
C GLY A 251 17.42 -6.01 7.41
N SER A 252 18.15 -5.84 8.52
CA SER A 252 17.90 -4.75 9.47
C SER A 252 18.24 -3.37 8.92
N VAL A 253 19.28 -3.23 8.09
CA VAL A 253 19.57 -1.97 7.37
C VAL A 253 18.42 -1.61 6.44
N LEU A 254 17.92 -2.58 5.67
CA LEU A 254 16.78 -2.35 4.77
C LEU A 254 15.51 -1.96 5.55
N ALA A 255 15.23 -2.66 6.66
CA ALA A 255 14.06 -2.38 7.50
C ALA A 255 14.14 -0.98 8.12
N MET A 256 15.30 -0.60 8.67
CA MET A 256 15.50 0.72 9.26
C MET A 256 15.44 1.84 8.23
N PHE A 257 16.00 1.62 7.03
CA PHE A 257 15.89 2.58 5.93
C PHE A 257 14.43 2.81 5.56
N LEU A 258 13.65 1.74 5.38
CA LEU A 258 12.22 1.84 5.09
C LEU A 258 11.47 2.58 6.20
N LEU A 259 11.76 2.25 7.47
CA LEU A 259 11.15 2.91 8.63
C LEU A 259 11.43 4.41 8.64
N ILE A 260 12.67 4.83 8.40
CA ILE A 260 13.07 6.25 8.35
C ILE A 260 12.33 6.98 7.23
N VAL A 261 12.25 6.37 6.05
CA VAL A 261 11.53 6.95 4.91
C VAL A 261 10.05 7.09 5.22
N VAL A 262 9.41 6.03 5.76
CA VAL A 262 7.99 6.04 6.12
C VAL A 262 7.71 7.07 7.21
N ALA A 263 8.54 7.14 8.27
CA ALA A 263 8.40 8.14 9.32
C ALA A 263 8.55 9.57 8.77
N GLY A 264 9.49 9.80 7.87
CA GLY A 264 9.66 11.08 7.18
C GLY A 264 8.44 11.46 6.32
N LEU A 265 7.89 10.51 5.59
CA LEU A 265 6.66 10.72 4.82
C LEU A 265 5.47 11.02 5.73
N MET A 266 5.30 10.27 6.82
CA MET A 266 4.22 10.53 7.79
C MET A 266 4.37 11.90 8.45
N ALA A 267 5.58 12.33 8.79
CA ALA A 267 5.83 13.66 9.34
C ALA A 267 5.53 14.78 8.33
N LEU A 268 5.80 14.54 7.05
CA LEU A 268 5.51 15.49 5.97
C LEU A 268 4.01 15.63 5.73
N PHE A 269 3.30 14.50 5.59
CA PHE A 269 1.86 14.48 5.28
C PHE A 269 0.98 14.68 6.51
N GLY A 270 1.45 14.37 7.73
CA GLY A 270 0.70 14.55 8.97
C GLY A 270 0.45 16.02 9.37
N ARG A 271 0.98 16.96 8.60
CA ARG A 271 0.70 18.41 8.75
C ARG A 271 -0.52 18.86 7.96
N TYR A 272 -1.06 18.04 7.10
CA TYR A 272 -2.23 18.30 6.23
C TYR A 272 -3.43 17.45 6.65
#